data_d9546f0ebdd491c456d92b183956ae82
#
_entry.id   d9546f0ebdd491c456d92b183956ae82
#
_cell.length_a   1.000
_cell.length_b   1.000
_cell.length_c   1.000
_cell.angle_alpha   90.00
_cell.angle_beta   90.00
_cell.angle_gamma   90.00
#
_symmetry.space_group_name_H-M   'P 1'
#
loop_
_entity.id
_entity.type
_entity.pdbx_description
1 polymer ?
#
loop_
_entity_poly.entity_id
_entity_poly.type
_entity_poly.pdbx_seq_one_letter_code
_entity_poly.pdbx_strand_id
1 'polypeptide(L)'
;ELIKLDPTIRLDVRYAKSNNFVGRPLYKEERAFLQRPAAEALVRVHQNLKKHGYGLLIFDGYRPWRVTKLFWDVTPAALKKFVANPKDGSRHNRGCAVDL
;
A
#
# COMPACT_ATOMS: atom_id res chain seq x y z
N GLU A 1 -11.77 4.23 1.63
CA GLU A 1 -10.68 5.01 1.04
C GLU A 1 -10.07 5.92 2.09
N LEU A 2 -8.74 5.88 2.26
CA LEU A 2 -8.07 6.59 3.37
C LEU A 2 -8.28 8.09 3.35
N ILE A 3 -8.15 8.74 2.21
CA ILE A 3 -8.30 10.20 2.12
C ILE A 3 -9.74 10.68 2.35
N LYS A 4 -10.72 9.79 2.24
CA LYS A 4 -12.11 10.12 2.59
C LYS A 4 -12.35 10.11 4.08
N LEU A 5 -11.58 9.30 4.84
CA LEU A 5 -11.63 9.30 6.30
C LEU A 5 -10.83 10.47 6.90
N ASP A 6 -9.68 10.77 6.32
CA ASP A 6 -8.85 11.90 6.71
C ASP A 6 -8.12 12.47 5.50
N PRO A 7 -8.58 13.61 4.94
CA PRO A 7 -7.96 14.22 3.75
C PRO A 7 -6.54 14.75 3.98
N THR A 8 -6.07 14.83 5.22
CA THR A 8 -4.71 15.30 5.52
C THR A 8 -3.66 14.19 5.38
N ILE A 9 -4.07 12.94 5.23
CA ILE A 9 -3.17 11.84 4.86
C ILE A 9 -2.66 12.09 3.44
N ARG A 10 -1.34 12.00 3.25
CA ARG A 10 -0.72 12.17 1.94
C ARG A 10 -0.48 10.84 1.27
N LEU A 11 -0.61 10.82 -0.05
CA LEU A 11 -0.40 9.64 -0.87
C LEU A 11 0.80 9.83 -1.79
N ASP A 12 1.61 8.79 -1.94
CA ASP A 12 2.59 8.63 -3.01
C ASP A 12 2.54 7.18 -3.47
N VAL A 13 1.42 6.82 -4.11
CA VAL A 13 1.16 5.44 -4.55
C VAL A 13 1.95 5.18 -5.82
N ARG A 14 3.20 4.72 -5.66
CA ARG A 14 4.15 4.54 -6.76
C ARG A 14 3.71 3.49 -7.76
N TYR A 15 2.87 2.53 -7.34
CA TYR A 15 2.30 1.54 -8.26
C TYR A 15 1.23 2.12 -9.19
N ALA A 16 0.76 3.33 -8.92
CA ALA A 16 -0.06 4.10 -9.86
C ALA A 16 0.78 4.91 -10.86
N LYS A 17 2.11 4.87 -10.71
CA LYS A 17 3.08 5.61 -11.51
C LYS A 17 4.12 4.63 -12.05
N SER A 18 5.08 5.11 -12.85
CA SER A 18 6.16 4.28 -13.38
C SER A 18 7.38 4.17 -12.46
N ASN A 19 7.51 5.01 -11.42
CA ASN A 19 8.65 5.02 -10.50
C ASN A 19 8.50 3.96 -9.40
N ASN A 20 8.39 2.70 -9.81
CA ASN A 20 8.34 1.53 -8.95
C ASN A 20 9.28 0.45 -9.52
N PHE A 21 9.50 -0.65 -8.77
CA PHE A 21 10.47 -1.67 -9.19
C PHE A 21 10.03 -2.47 -10.43
N VAL A 22 8.74 -2.44 -10.78
CA VAL A 22 8.24 -3.08 -12.01
C VAL A 22 8.47 -2.17 -13.22
N GLY A 23 8.57 -0.85 -13.02
CA GLY A 23 8.88 0.12 -14.07
C GLY A 23 7.68 0.61 -14.87
N ARG A 24 6.46 0.28 -14.45
CA ARG A 24 5.23 0.71 -15.13
C ARG A 24 4.08 0.89 -14.13
N PRO A 25 3.05 1.69 -14.46
CA PRO A 25 1.85 1.78 -13.64
C PRO A 25 1.11 0.46 -13.58
N LEU A 26 0.68 0.07 -12.38
CA LEU A 26 -0.12 -1.13 -12.13
C LEU A 26 -1.53 -0.80 -11.68
N TYR A 27 -1.74 0.42 -11.19
CA TYR A 27 -3.04 0.96 -10.78
C TYR A 27 -3.45 2.07 -11.74
N LYS A 28 -4.75 2.20 -11.98
CA LYS A 28 -5.29 3.24 -12.85
C LYS A 28 -5.31 4.61 -12.18
N GLU A 29 -5.45 4.64 -10.86
CA GLU A 29 -5.59 5.86 -10.07
C GLU A 29 -4.72 5.82 -8.83
N GLU A 30 -4.28 6.98 -8.37
CA GLU A 30 -3.54 7.12 -7.12
C GLU A 30 -4.52 7.18 -5.96
N ARG A 31 -4.93 6.00 -5.49
CA ARG A 31 -5.86 5.86 -4.37
C ARG A 31 -5.37 4.76 -3.44
N ALA A 32 -5.62 4.91 -2.14
CA ALA A 32 -5.25 3.92 -1.13
C ALA A 32 -6.49 3.49 -0.34
N PHE A 33 -6.64 2.17 -0.18
CA PHE A 33 -7.78 1.56 0.47
C PHE A 33 -7.32 0.60 1.55
N LEU A 34 -8.10 0.51 2.63
CA LEU A 34 -7.97 -0.50 3.68
C LEU A 34 -9.37 -0.95 4.09
N GLN A 35 -9.47 -2.11 4.72
CA GLN A 35 -10.68 -2.48 5.44
C GLN A 35 -10.93 -1.44 6.55
N ARG A 36 -12.22 -1.17 6.85
CA ARG A 36 -12.60 -0.09 7.74
C ARG A 36 -11.90 -0.14 9.11
N PRO A 37 -11.84 -1.26 9.84
CA PRO A 37 -11.16 -1.27 11.14
C PRO A 37 -9.67 -0.91 11.04
N ALA A 38 -8.99 -1.39 10.00
CA ALA A 38 -7.57 -1.07 9.76
C ALA A 38 -7.41 0.40 9.38
N ALA A 39 -8.30 0.92 8.53
CA ALA A 39 -8.29 2.32 8.11
C ALA A 39 -8.51 3.27 9.29
N GLU A 40 -9.47 2.95 10.16
CA GLU A 40 -9.74 3.75 11.35
C GLU A 40 -8.56 3.75 12.33
N ALA A 41 -7.91 2.60 12.52
CA ALA A 41 -6.71 2.50 13.33
C ALA A 41 -5.57 3.35 12.77
N LEU A 42 -5.40 3.34 11.45
CA LEU A 42 -4.37 4.13 10.77
C LEU A 42 -4.64 5.63 10.91
N VAL A 43 -5.89 6.05 10.80
CA VAL A 43 -6.29 7.45 11.00
C VAL A 43 -5.95 7.91 12.42
N ARG A 44 -6.17 7.07 13.44
CA ARG A 44 -5.78 7.41 14.81
C ARG A 44 -4.27 7.60 14.95
N VAL A 45 -3.47 6.75 14.31
CA VAL A 45 -2.01 6.90 14.27
C VAL A 45 -1.63 8.23 13.62
N HIS A 46 -2.22 8.53 12.48
CA HIS A 46 -1.97 9.78 11.75
C HIS A 46 -2.30 11.01 12.61
N GLN A 47 -3.47 11.01 13.25
CA GLN A 47 -3.89 12.11 14.12
C GLN A 47 -2.96 12.28 15.34
N ASN A 48 -2.46 11.17 15.91
CA ASN A 48 -1.50 11.22 16.99
C ASN A 48 -0.16 11.82 16.54
N LEU A 49 0.31 11.45 15.36
CA LEU A 49 1.54 12.00 14.78
C LEU A 49 1.42 13.50 14.50
N LYS A 50 0.26 13.98 14.11
CA LYS A 50 0.03 15.42 13.88
C LYS A 50 0.28 16.26 15.11
N LYS A 51 0.02 15.74 16.31
CA LYS A 51 0.32 16.41 17.57
C LYS A 51 1.82 16.67 17.76
N HIS A 52 2.66 15.92 17.08
CA HIS A 52 4.11 16.02 17.14
C HIS A 52 4.71 16.64 15.87
N GLY A 53 3.89 17.23 15.01
CA GLY A 53 4.34 17.87 13.77
C GLY A 53 4.59 16.92 12.61
N TYR A 54 4.12 15.67 12.69
CA TYR A 54 4.29 14.65 11.65
C TYR A 54 2.96 14.23 11.03
N GLY A 55 3.02 13.50 9.94
CA GLY A 55 1.88 12.89 9.28
C GLY A 55 2.32 11.65 8.53
N LEU A 56 1.35 10.92 7.99
CA LEU A 56 1.62 9.72 7.20
C LEU A 56 1.69 10.06 5.72
N LEU A 57 2.66 9.46 5.04
CA LEU A 57 2.74 9.38 3.59
C LEU A 57 2.56 7.91 3.20
N ILE A 58 1.49 7.60 2.49
CA ILE A 58 1.11 6.23 2.16
C ILE A 58 1.62 5.89 0.76
N PHE A 59 2.41 4.83 0.65
CA PHE A 59 2.92 4.32 -0.62
C PHE A 59 2.02 3.25 -1.22
N ASP A 60 1.31 2.46 -0.41
CA ASP A 60 0.36 1.46 -0.85
C ASP A 60 -0.56 1.03 0.30
N GLY A 61 -1.79 0.62 -0.03
CA GLY A 61 -2.74 0.03 0.90
C GLY A 61 -3.21 -1.32 0.37
N TYR A 62 -4.53 -1.47 0.13
CA TYR A 62 -5.06 -2.66 -0.54
C TYR A 62 -4.32 -2.87 -1.87
N ARG A 63 -3.86 -4.10 -2.06
CA ARG A 63 -3.16 -4.53 -3.28
C ARG A 63 -3.88 -5.74 -3.84
N PRO A 64 -4.40 -5.67 -5.07
CA PRO A 64 -5.02 -6.85 -5.68
C PRO A 64 -4.04 -8.02 -5.75
N TRP A 65 -4.55 -9.24 -5.61
CA TRP A 65 -3.72 -10.44 -5.67
C TRP A 65 -2.92 -10.53 -6.97
N ARG A 66 -3.52 -10.12 -8.10
CA ARG A 66 -2.83 -10.10 -9.41
C ARG A 66 -1.54 -9.27 -9.38
N VAL A 67 -1.49 -8.24 -8.56
CA VAL A 67 -0.30 -7.39 -8.40
C VAL A 67 0.76 -8.09 -7.55
N THR A 68 0.35 -8.77 -6.47
CA THR A 68 1.26 -9.62 -5.67
C THR A 68 1.88 -10.72 -6.54
N LYS A 69 1.07 -11.36 -7.39
CA LYS A 69 1.56 -12.37 -8.33
C LYS A 69 2.56 -11.79 -9.33
N LEU A 70 2.27 -10.60 -9.87
CA LEU A 70 3.19 -9.94 -10.78
C LEU A 70 4.52 -9.61 -10.09
N PHE A 71 4.50 -9.13 -8.86
CA PHE A 71 5.72 -8.88 -8.09
C PHE A 71 6.57 -10.14 -7.96
N TRP A 72 5.92 -11.26 -7.65
CA TRP A 72 6.60 -12.55 -7.57
C TRP A 72 7.21 -12.95 -8.90
N ASP A 73 6.44 -12.85 -9.99
CA ASP A 73 6.84 -13.29 -11.32
C ASP A 73 8.02 -12.48 -11.87
N VAL A 74 8.08 -11.17 -11.61
CA VAL A 74 9.15 -10.31 -12.13
C VAL A 74 10.38 -10.28 -11.22
N THR A 75 10.31 -10.82 -10.01
CA THR A 75 11.41 -10.78 -9.06
C THR A 75 12.37 -11.96 -9.35
N PRO A 76 13.70 -11.71 -9.45
CA PRO A 76 14.67 -12.80 -9.60
C PRO A 76 14.58 -13.80 -8.44
N ALA A 77 14.86 -15.08 -8.71
CA ALA A 77 14.75 -16.17 -7.73
C ALA A 77 15.52 -15.87 -6.42
N ALA A 78 16.71 -15.27 -6.52
CA ALA A 78 17.52 -14.92 -5.35
C ALA A 78 16.88 -13.86 -4.46
N LEU A 79 15.93 -13.07 -4.98
CA LEU A 79 15.30 -11.97 -4.26
C LEU A 79 13.82 -12.27 -3.90
N LYS A 80 13.31 -13.46 -4.26
CA LYS A 80 11.89 -13.78 -3.99
C LYS A 80 11.55 -13.83 -2.50
N LYS A 81 12.53 -14.00 -1.62
CA LYS A 81 12.34 -13.94 -0.17
C LYS A 81 11.86 -12.57 0.33
N PHE A 82 12.01 -11.52 -0.48
CA PHE A 82 11.59 -10.15 -0.14
C PHE A 82 10.19 -9.82 -0.62
N VAL A 83 9.52 -10.71 -1.35
CA VAL A 83 8.15 -10.52 -1.84
C VAL A 83 7.26 -11.65 -1.35
N ALA A 84 5.96 -11.36 -1.20
CA ALA A 84 4.99 -12.36 -0.76
C ALA A 84 4.81 -13.46 -1.81
N ASN A 85 4.77 -14.72 -1.36
CA ASN A 85 4.42 -15.84 -2.22
C ASN A 85 2.91 -15.78 -2.53
N PRO A 86 2.51 -15.74 -3.82
CA PRO A 86 1.09 -15.64 -4.18
C PRO A 86 0.23 -16.80 -3.63
N LYS A 87 0.81 -17.97 -3.38
CA LYS A 87 0.09 -19.11 -2.79
C LYS A 87 -0.41 -18.82 -1.38
N ASP A 88 0.40 -18.05 -0.62
CA ASP A 88 0.05 -17.68 0.77
C ASP A 88 -0.73 -16.37 0.83
N GLY A 89 -0.68 -15.59 -0.26
CA GLY A 89 -1.23 -14.25 -0.31
C GLY A 89 -0.42 -13.25 0.51
N SER A 90 -0.94 -12.05 0.61
CA SER A 90 -0.36 -10.96 1.39
C SER A 90 -1.46 -10.30 2.21
N ARG A 91 -1.10 -9.71 3.34
CA ARG A 91 -2.02 -8.88 4.13
C ARG A 91 -2.53 -7.69 3.32
N HIS A 92 -1.73 -7.20 2.37
CA HIS A 92 -2.17 -6.17 1.42
C HIS A 92 -3.36 -6.64 0.56
N ASN A 93 -3.43 -7.93 0.22
CA ASN A 93 -4.55 -8.49 -0.56
C ASN A 93 -5.87 -8.46 0.22
N ARG A 94 -5.81 -8.38 1.54
CA ARG A 94 -6.98 -8.33 2.41
C ARG A 94 -7.33 -6.93 2.88
N GLY A 95 -6.57 -5.92 2.45
CA GLY A 95 -6.76 -4.55 2.92
C GLY A 95 -6.37 -4.36 4.37
N CYS A 96 -5.38 -5.11 4.87
CA CYS A 96 -4.96 -5.11 6.28
C CYS A 96 -3.50 -4.68 6.48
N ALA A 97 -2.84 -4.18 5.44
CA ALA A 97 -1.47 -3.70 5.51
C ALA A 97 -1.29 -2.44 4.67
N VAL A 98 -0.34 -1.62 5.07
CA VAL A 98 0.08 -0.43 4.32
C VAL A 98 1.60 -0.40 4.22
N ASP A 99 2.09 0.21 3.15
CA ASP A 99 3.46 0.67 3.01
C ASP A 99 3.50 2.18 3.25
N LEU A 100 4.39 2.61 4.11
CA LEU A 100 4.51 4.02 4.46
C LEU A 100 5.95 4.45 4.76
#